data_448e32cf1e83f89f0cab93ad644c827c
#
_entry.id   448e32cf1e83f89f0cab93ad644c827c
#
_cell.length_a   1.000
_cell.length_b   1.000
_cell.length_c   1.000
_cell.angle_alpha   90.00
_cell.angle_beta   90.00
_cell.angle_gamma   90.00
#
_symmetry.space_group_name_H-M   'P 1'
#
loop_
_entity.id
_entity.type
_entity.pdbx_description
1 polymer ?
#
loop_
_entity_poly.entity_id
_entity_poly.type
_entity_poly.pdbx_seq_one_letter_code
_entity_poly.pdbx_strand_id
1 'polypeptide(L)'
;MALPRSAVSAEALAVVTNRLNGNGLRQDLRLIAALIEPHTRVLDVGCADGALLAHLARTKGVDARGIELSPTGVHECVSQGLAVVQGDGDTDLAIYPDDSFDYVILSQTIQAMRQPHLVLENMLRIGRFGIVSFTNYAYWRARWYLLRRGRMPMARCLPDPWYSTANIHPCTLEDFEHLCTELGLRIEQRSCLSADGTPSRLASSRWLDNLFSEQAVFVLSRPARRPADRRSGRAAARPARPLPAPAAPPHRPAPDPS
;
A
#
# COMPACT_ATOMS: atom_id res chain seq x y z
N MET A 1 1.02 -20.29 12.87
CA MET A 1 -0.04 -19.73 13.73
C MET A 1 -0.94 -18.96 12.80
N ALA A 2 -2.19 -19.37 12.62
CA ALA A 2 -3.17 -18.69 11.77
C ALA A 2 -3.52 -17.34 12.41
N LEU A 3 -3.99 -16.37 11.62
CA LEU A 3 -4.73 -15.23 12.16
C LEU A 3 -5.72 -15.76 13.20
N PRO A 4 -5.90 -15.06 14.35
CA PRO A 4 -7.01 -15.39 15.21
C PRO A 4 -8.28 -15.39 14.33
N ARG A 5 -9.04 -16.46 14.38
CA ARG A 5 -10.25 -16.71 13.57
C ARG A 5 -11.41 -15.74 13.83
N SER A 6 -11.17 -14.67 14.55
CA SER A 6 -12.04 -13.51 14.57
C SER A 6 -11.67 -12.61 13.38
N ALA A 7 -12.14 -12.97 12.18
CA ALA A 7 -12.45 -11.95 11.20
C ALA A 7 -13.23 -10.88 11.98
N VAL A 8 -12.61 -9.71 12.19
CA VAL A 8 -13.26 -8.61 12.90
C VAL A 8 -14.55 -8.38 12.15
N SER A 9 -15.69 -8.73 12.74
CA SER A 9 -16.97 -8.63 12.05
C SER A 9 -17.16 -7.19 11.59
N ALA A 10 -17.85 -6.97 10.48
CA ALA A 10 -18.12 -5.62 9.97
C ALA A 10 -18.76 -4.73 11.06
N GLU A 11 -19.50 -5.33 12.02
CA GLU A 11 -20.07 -4.64 13.19
C GLU A 11 -19.00 -4.26 14.22
N ALA A 12 -18.04 -5.15 14.52
CA ALA A 12 -16.93 -4.84 15.42
C ALA A 12 -16.03 -3.76 14.81
N LEU A 13 -15.80 -3.79 13.50
CA LEU A 13 -15.08 -2.78 12.76
C LEU A 13 -15.79 -1.42 12.80
N ALA A 14 -17.12 -1.39 12.60
CA ALA A 14 -17.93 -0.18 12.69
C ALA A 14 -17.93 0.44 14.10
N VAL A 15 -17.96 -0.38 15.14
CA VAL A 15 -17.89 0.08 16.53
C VAL A 15 -16.52 0.68 16.87
N VAL A 16 -15.44 0.06 16.38
CA VAL A 16 -14.07 0.56 16.59
C VAL A 16 -13.85 1.86 15.83
N THR A 17 -14.30 1.94 14.56
CA THR A 17 -14.18 3.17 13.73
C THR A 17 -14.95 4.35 14.34
N ASN A 18 -16.12 4.08 14.92
CA ASN A 18 -16.93 5.13 15.55
C ASN A 18 -16.33 5.63 16.88
N ARG A 19 -15.63 4.78 17.64
CA ARG A 19 -14.91 5.18 18.88
C ARG A 19 -13.66 6.03 18.60
N LEU A 20 -13.08 5.95 17.39
CA LEU A 20 -11.87 6.68 17.00
C LEU A 20 -12.19 8.07 16.40
N ASN A 21 -13.44 8.47 16.33
CA ASN A 21 -13.89 9.75 15.74
C ASN A 21 -13.31 11.03 16.40
N GLY A 22 -12.56 10.92 17.52
CA GLY A 22 -12.00 12.05 18.25
C GLY A 22 -10.57 12.48 17.89
N ASN A 23 -9.81 11.72 17.09
CA ASN A 23 -8.35 11.90 16.98
C ASN A 23 -7.83 12.51 15.67
N GLY A 24 -8.67 13.08 14.80
CA GLY A 24 -8.21 13.71 13.56
C GLY A 24 -7.64 12.75 12.48
N LEU A 25 -7.48 11.47 12.79
CA LEU A 25 -6.91 10.46 11.89
C LEU A 25 -7.86 10.19 10.70
N ARG A 26 -7.31 10.11 9.48
CA ARG A 26 -8.07 9.71 8.28
C ARG A 26 -8.74 8.35 8.49
N GLN A 27 -9.84 8.11 7.82
CA GLN A 27 -10.67 6.93 8.08
C GLN A 27 -10.02 5.62 7.64
N ASP A 28 -9.28 5.62 6.54
CA ASP A 28 -8.47 4.49 6.11
C ASP A 28 -7.40 4.12 7.16
N LEU A 29 -6.74 5.12 7.76
CA LEU A 29 -5.75 4.91 8.81
C LEU A 29 -6.39 4.34 10.09
N ARG A 30 -7.61 4.74 10.44
CA ARG A 30 -8.36 4.16 11.56
C ARG A 30 -8.67 2.70 11.35
N LEU A 31 -9.10 2.36 10.12
CA LEU A 31 -9.34 0.98 9.74
C LEU A 31 -8.06 0.15 9.79
N ILE A 32 -6.97 0.66 9.24
CA ILE A 32 -5.65 0.04 9.32
C ILE A 32 -5.24 -0.16 10.77
N ALA A 33 -5.36 0.88 11.61
CA ALA A 33 -5.02 0.78 13.01
C ALA A 33 -5.87 -0.28 13.75
N ALA A 34 -7.15 -0.45 13.38
CA ALA A 34 -8.00 -1.49 13.97
C ALA A 34 -7.54 -2.91 13.66
N LEU A 35 -6.92 -3.13 12.48
CA LEU A 35 -6.45 -4.43 12.01
C LEU A 35 -5.13 -4.88 12.63
N ILE A 36 -4.34 -3.96 13.20
CA ILE A 36 -3.02 -4.24 13.76
C ILE A 36 -3.14 -4.72 15.20
N GLU A 37 -2.47 -5.80 15.54
CA GLU A 37 -2.42 -6.35 16.90
C GLU A 37 -1.48 -5.52 17.79
N PRO A 38 -1.77 -5.40 19.11
CA PRO A 38 -0.87 -4.73 20.06
C PRO A 38 0.50 -5.41 20.14
N HIS A 39 1.53 -4.63 20.49
CA HIS A 39 2.90 -5.09 20.75
C HIS A 39 3.54 -5.82 19.54
N THR A 40 3.17 -5.47 18.32
CA THR A 40 3.73 -5.98 17.08
C THR A 40 4.75 -5.01 16.49
N ARG A 41 5.57 -5.50 15.54
CA ARG A 41 6.53 -4.69 14.78
C ARG A 41 5.86 -4.26 13.48
N VAL A 42 5.81 -2.96 13.26
CA VAL A 42 5.13 -2.37 12.10
C VAL A 42 6.09 -1.48 11.32
N LEU A 43 6.10 -1.64 10.00
CA LEU A 43 6.74 -0.72 9.07
C LEU A 43 5.67 -0.01 8.23
N ASP A 44 5.64 1.31 8.26
CA ASP A 44 4.78 2.14 7.40
C ASP A 44 5.62 2.77 6.29
N VAL A 45 5.32 2.45 5.03
CA VAL A 45 6.06 2.89 3.85
C VAL A 45 5.32 4.05 3.19
N GLY A 46 5.94 5.22 3.18
CA GLY A 46 5.29 6.49 2.84
C GLY A 46 4.45 6.99 4.01
N CYS A 47 5.06 7.08 5.19
CA CYS A 47 4.34 7.39 6.43
C CYS A 47 3.94 8.88 6.57
N ALA A 48 4.31 9.74 5.62
CA ALA A 48 4.02 11.17 5.57
C ALA A 48 4.35 11.89 6.90
N ASP A 49 3.34 12.45 7.59
CA ASP A 49 3.46 13.15 8.87
C ASP A 49 3.58 12.20 10.09
N GLY A 50 3.53 10.89 9.88
CA GLY A 50 3.64 9.88 10.94
C GLY A 50 2.39 9.71 11.80
N ALA A 51 1.24 10.25 11.41
CA ALA A 51 0.01 10.20 12.20
C ALA A 51 -0.41 8.77 12.58
N LEU A 52 -0.27 7.81 11.65
CA LEU A 52 -0.57 6.39 11.94
C LEU A 52 0.44 5.80 12.93
N LEU A 53 1.74 6.05 12.73
CA LEU A 53 2.80 5.54 13.61
C LEU A 53 2.63 6.05 15.04
N ALA A 54 2.41 7.37 15.20
CA ALA A 54 2.14 7.99 16.51
C ALA A 54 0.91 7.39 17.19
N HIS A 55 -0.16 7.14 16.42
CA HIS A 55 -1.37 6.53 16.94
C HIS A 55 -1.12 5.10 17.42
N LEU A 56 -0.46 4.26 16.61
CA LEU A 56 -0.16 2.85 16.93
C LEU A 56 0.77 2.72 18.13
N ALA A 57 1.84 3.51 18.19
CA ALA A 57 2.78 3.50 19.31
C ALA A 57 2.08 3.85 20.62
N ARG A 58 1.27 4.92 20.61
CA ARG A 58 0.59 5.41 21.81
C ARG A 58 -0.54 4.51 22.30
N THR A 59 -1.35 3.94 21.38
CA THR A 59 -2.58 3.22 21.74
C THR A 59 -2.42 1.72 21.86
N LYS A 60 -1.43 1.15 21.16
CA LYS A 60 -1.22 -0.30 21.07
C LYS A 60 0.17 -0.77 21.48
N GLY A 61 1.10 0.14 21.83
CA GLY A 61 2.47 -0.23 22.21
C GLY A 61 3.23 -0.95 21.08
N VAL A 62 2.98 -0.56 19.83
CA VAL A 62 3.60 -1.14 18.63
C VAL A 62 5.03 -0.60 18.51
N ASP A 63 6.01 -1.46 18.13
CA ASP A 63 7.31 -0.99 17.60
C ASP A 63 7.07 -0.47 16.18
N ALA A 64 6.76 0.82 16.10
CA ALA A 64 6.33 1.50 14.88
C ALA A 64 7.53 2.18 14.22
N ARG A 65 7.84 1.78 12.99
CA ARG A 65 8.92 2.35 12.16
C ARG A 65 8.35 2.84 10.84
N GLY A 66 8.98 3.87 10.26
CA GLY A 66 8.56 4.44 8.98
C GLY A 66 9.68 4.62 7.98
N ILE A 67 9.31 4.58 6.71
CA ILE A 67 10.12 5.05 5.59
C ILE A 67 9.33 6.18 4.94
N GLU A 68 9.99 7.33 4.70
CA GLU A 68 9.38 8.48 4.04
C GLU A 68 10.38 9.10 3.05
N LEU A 69 9.90 9.38 1.84
CA LEU A 69 10.72 9.96 0.78
C LEU A 69 10.98 11.45 1.01
N SER A 70 9.97 12.19 1.52
CA SER A 70 10.04 13.63 1.71
C SER A 70 10.87 13.99 2.95
N PRO A 71 11.94 14.80 2.81
CA PRO A 71 12.68 15.29 3.97
C PRO A 71 11.80 16.03 4.98
N THR A 72 10.78 16.74 4.51
CA THR A 72 9.82 17.45 5.37
C THR A 72 9.01 16.49 6.22
N GLY A 73 8.47 15.42 5.62
CA GLY A 73 7.74 14.37 6.34
C GLY A 73 8.61 13.67 7.37
N VAL A 74 9.87 13.34 7.01
CA VAL A 74 10.84 12.77 7.96
C VAL A 74 11.08 13.70 9.14
N HIS A 75 11.28 15.00 8.89
CA HIS A 75 11.47 16.00 9.94
C HIS A 75 10.26 16.08 10.88
N GLU A 76 9.05 16.08 10.33
CA GLU A 76 7.82 16.09 11.12
C GLU A 76 7.71 14.85 12.01
N CYS A 77 7.98 13.67 11.47
CA CYS A 77 7.99 12.42 12.23
C CYS A 77 9.03 12.43 13.36
N VAL A 78 10.27 12.81 13.06
CA VAL A 78 11.36 12.83 14.04
C VAL A 78 11.09 13.86 15.14
N SER A 79 10.49 15.01 14.82
CA SER A 79 10.08 16.01 15.81
C SER A 79 9.05 15.48 16.81
N GLN A 80 8.25 14.48 16.41
CA GLN A 80 7.30 13.77 17.26
C GLN A 80 7.93 12.59 18.02
N GLY A 81 9.24 12.33 17.85
CA GLY A 81 9.94 11.20 18.47
C GLY A 81 9.69 9.85 17.79
N LEU A 82 9.23 9.84 16.53
CA LEU A 82 8.98 8.62 15.79
C LEU A 82 10.25 8.10 15.11
N ALA A 83 10.38 6.77 15.03
CA ALA A 83 11.49 6.08 14.36
C ALA A 83 11.25 6.02 12.85
N VAL A 84 11.64 7.07 12.13
CA VAL A 84 11.47 7.18 10.68
C VAL A 84 12.81 7.43 10.00
N VAL A 85 13.04 6.77 8.88
CA VAL A 85 14.22 6.99 8.02
C VAL A 85 13.78 7.58 6.69
N GLN A 86 14.63 8.46 6.15
CA GLN A 86 14.44 8.93 4.78
C GLN A 86 14.82 7.81 3.82
N GLY A 87 13.91 7.47 2.90
CA GLY A 87 14.14 6.40 1.94
C GLY A 87 13.06 6.32 0.87
N ASP A 88 13.37 5.56 -0.18
CA ASP A 88 12.47 5.30 -1.31
C ASP A 88 11.87 3.90 -1.17
N GLY A 89 10.54 3.82 -0.99
CA GLY A 89 9.83 2.56 -0.85
C GLY A 89 9.98 1.62 -2.05
N ASP A 90 10.29 2.13 -3.25
CA ASP A 90 10.54 1.30 -4.43
C ASP A 90 11.86 0.50 -4.34
N THR A 91 12.88 1.03 -3.64
CA THR A 91 14.23 0.45 -3.63
C THR A 91 14.65 -0.09 -2.28
N ASP A 92 14.30 0.63 -1.21
CA ASP A 92 14.93 0.41 0.11
C ASP A 92 14.29 -0.74 0.89
N LEU A 93 13.10 -1.21 0.49
CA LEU A 93 12.52 -2.41 1.07
C LEU A 93 13.41 -3.64 0.86
N ALA A 94 14.20 -3.68 -0.21
CA ALA A 94 15.11 -4.79 -0.51
C ALA A 94 16.23 -4.95 0.54
N ILE A 95 16.57 -3.91 1.30
CA ILE A 95 17.65 -3.90 2.30
C ILE A 95 17.23 -4.65 3.58
N TYR A 96 15.92 -4.66 3.89
CA TYR A 96 15.43 -5.28 5.12
C TYR A 96 15.50 -6.81 5.05
N PRO A 97 15.89 -7.48 6.15
CA PRO A 97 15.86 -8.94 6.22
C PRO A 97 14.44 -9.51 6.09
N ASP A 98 14.34 -10.76 5.67
CA ASP A 98 13.08 -11.48 5.64
C ASP A 98 12.45 -11.56 7.04
N ASP A 99 11.11 -11.52 7.11
CA ASP A 99 10.32 -11.68 8.33
C ASP A 99 10.69 -10.68 9.47
N SER A 100 11.18 -9.48 9.10
CA SER A 100 11.59 -8.43 10.06
C SER A 100 10.41 -7.78 10.78
N PHE A 101 9.23 -7.78 10.15
CA PHE A 101 8.03 -7.10 10.64
C PHE A 101 6.83 -8.06 10.70
N ASP A 102 5.92 -7.77 11.61
CA ASP A 102 4.64 -8.48 11.68
C ASP A 102 3.65 -7.89 10.67
N TYR A 103 3.69 -6.56 10.49
CA TYR A 103 2.89 -5.84 9.49
C TYR A 103 3.76 -4.85 8.70
N VAL A 104 3.56 -4.79 7.40
CA VAL A 104 4.07 -3.72 6.53
C VAL A 104 2.88 -3.01 5.90
N ILE A 105 2.88 -1.69 5.90
CA ILE A 105 1.75 -0.87 5.49
C ILE A 105 2.13 -0.02 4.29
N LEU A 106 1.22 0.09 3.33
CA LEU A 106 1.21 1.02 2.21
C LEU A 106 -0.11 1.78 2.22
N SER A 107 -0.16 2.90 2.95
CA SER A 107 -1.38 3.70 3.06
C SER A 107 -1.44 4.78 2.00
N GLN A 108 -2.27 4.60 0.97
CA GLN A 108 -2.42 5.49 -0.20
C GLN A 108 -1.09 5.67 -0.98
N THR A 109 -0.17 4.72 -0.87
CA THR A 109 1.19 4.84 -1.39
C THR A 109 1.42 3.97 -2.63
N ILE A 110 0.72 2.82 -2.74
CA ILE A 110 0.95 1.84 -3.82
C ILE A 110 0.78 2.44 -5.23
N GLN A 111 -0.14 3.38 -5.39
CA GLN A 111 -0.42 4.04 -6.68
C GLN A 111 0.66 5.05 -7.08
N ALA A 112 1.50 5.47 -6.13
CA ALA A 112 2.64 6.36 -6.36
C ALA A 112 3.95 5.61 -6.61
N MET A 113 4.01 4.29 -6.35
CA MET A 113 5.18 3.46 -6.58
C MET A 113 5.45 3.26 -8.06
N ARG A 114 6.73 3.26 -8.45
CA ARG A 114 7.15 3.03 -9.85
C ARG A 114 7.02 1.57 -10.26
N GLN A 115 7.23 0.65 -9.31
CA GLN A 115 7.18 -0.80 -9.54
C GLN A 115 6.31 -1.49 -8.47
N PRO A 116 4.97 -1.30 -8.51
CA PRO A 116 4.05 -1.79 -7.47
C PRO A 116 4.17 -3.29 -7.18
N HIS A 117 4.40 -4.11 -8.23
CA HIS A 117 4.55 -5.55 -8.11
C HIS A 117 5.78 -5.93 -7.28
N LEU A 118 6.95 -5.30 -7.50
CA LEU A 118 8.16 -5.57 -6.72
C LEU A 118 8.03 -5.06 -5.27
N VAL A 119 7.34 -3.92 -5.10
CA VAL A 119 7.06 -3.39 -3.76
C VAL A 119 6.20 -4.36 -2.96
N LEU A 120 5.13 -4.93 -3.54
CA LEU A 120 4.27 -5.93 -2.90
C LEU A 120 5.03 -7.22 -2.56
N GLU A 121 5.89 -7.71 -3.46
CA GLU A 121 6.74 -8.88 -3.21
C GLU A 121 7.70 -8.65 -2.03
N ASN A 122 8.40 -7.50 -2.02
CA ASN A 122 9.30 -7.14 -0.92
C ASN A 122 8.54 -6.89 0.38
N MET A 123 7.42 -6.19 0.33
CA MET A 123 6.55 -5.95 1.48
C MET A 123 6.19 -7.26 2.19
N LEU A 124 5.78 -8.28 1.44
CA LEU A 124 5.45 -9.58 1.99
C LEU A 124 6.68 -10.46 2.25
N ARG A 125 7.85 -10.16 1.70
CA ARG A 125 9.11 -10.81 2.07
C ARG A 125 9.56 -10.39 3.47
N ILE A 126 9.51 -9.10 3.76
CA ILE A 126 9.95 -8.53 5.03
C ILE A 126 8.88 -8.56 6.11
N GLY A 127 7.61 -8.58 5.74
CA GLY A 127 6.46 -8.61 6.62
C GLY A 127 5.67 -9.91 6.54
N ARG A 128 5.11 -10.32 7.67
CA ARG A 128 4.17 -11.45 7.72
C ARG A 128 2.85 -11.13 7.07
N PHE A 129 2.35 -9.94 7.30
CA PHE A 129 1.14 -9.39 6.69
C PHE A 129 1.44 -8.06 6.01
N GLY A 130 0.85 -7.85 4.85
CA GLY A 130 0.84 -6.58 4.15
C GLY A 130 -0.53 -5.92 4.29
N ILE A 131 -0.57 -4.62 4.60
CA ILE A 131 -1.81 -3.85 4.59
C ILE A 131 -1.67 -2.75 3.55
N VAL A 132 -2.55 -2.77 2.54
CA VAL A 132 -2.51 -1.80 1.42
C VAL A 132 -3.83 -1.06 1.36
N SER A 133 -3.79 0.27 1.37
CA SER A 133 -4.95 1.10 1.08
C SER A 133 -4.70 1.95 -0.17
N PHE A 134 -5.75 2.17 -0.95
CA PHE A 134 -5.69 2.99 -2.15
C PHE A 134 -7.06 3.52 -2.58
N THR A 135 -7.04 4.52 -3.45
CA THR A 135 -8.23 5.11 -4.07
C THR A 135 -8.70 4.27 -5.24
N ASN A 136 -10.01 3.99 -5.28
CA ASN A 136 -10.63 3.22 -6.36
C ASN A 136 -11.04 4.12 -7.52
N TYR A 137 -10.36 4.04 -8.63
CA TYR A 137 -10.69 4.80 -9.85
C TYR A 137 -11.96 4.28 -10.57
N ALA A 138 -12.47 3.09 -10.19
CA ALA A 138 -13.73 2.56 -10.72
C ALA A 138 -14.99 3.08 -9.99
N TYR A 139 -14.82 3.94 -8.98
CA TYR A 139 -15.94 4.53 -8.25
C TYR A 139 -16.93 5.22 -9.21
N TRP A 140 -18.24 4.99 -9.02
CA TRP A 140 -19.27 5.41 -9.96
C TRP A 140 -19.25 6.91 -10.30
N ARG A 141 -18.94 7.79 -9.35
CA ARG A 141 -18.83 9.24 -9.60
C ARG A 141 -17.66 9.56 -10.52
N ALA A 142 -16.53 8.86 -10.37
CA ALA A 142 -15.37 9.03 -11.25
C ALA A 142 -15.71 8.58 -12.68
N ARG A 143 -16.37 7.41 -12.82
CA ARG A 143 -16.84 6.91 -14.13
C ARG A 143 -17.84 7.86 -14.77
N TRP A 144 -18.81 8.35 -13.99
CA TRP A 144 -19.84 9.27 -14.49
C TRP A 144 -19.26 10.63 -14.90
N TYR A 145 -18.30 11.15 -14.13
CA TYR A 145 -17.61 12.39 -14.47
C TYR A 145 -16.83 12.24 -15.77
N LEU A 146 -16.05 11.15 -15.92
CA LEU A 146 -15.28 10.84 -17.13
C LEU A 146 -16.21 10.70 -18.35
N LEU A 147 -17.30 9.92 -18.21
CA LEU A 147 -18.28 9.71 -19.27
C LEU A 147 -18.95 11.03 -19.72
N ARG A 148 -19.32 11.88 -18.75
CA ARG A 148 -20.08 13.11 -19.04
C ARG A 148 -19.20 14.27 -19.49
N ARG A 149 -17.97 14.36 -18.98
CA ARG A 149 -17.09 15.50 -19.19
C ARG A 149 -15.91 15.20 -20.12
N GLY A 150 -15.59 13.94 -20.37
CA GLY A 150 -14.41 13.53 -21.14
C GLY A 150 -13.09 14.00 -20.51
N ARG A 151 -13.06 14.25 -19.19
CA ARG A 151 -11.89 14.74 -18.45
C ARG A 151 -11.62 13.83 -17.26
N MET A 152 -10.33 13.74 -16.85
CA MET A 152 -9.96 12.99 -15.65
C MET A 152 -10.71 13.54 -14.43
N PRO A 153 -11.31 12.66 -13.62
CA PRO A 153 -12.05 13.09 -12.44
C PRO A 153 -11.10 13.69 -11.42
N MET A 154 -11.52 14.82 -10.85
CA MET A 154 -10.97 15.34 -9.61
C MET A 154 -12.00 15.07 -8.52
N ALA A 155 -11.63 14.36 -7.49
CA ALA A 155 -12.49 13.97 -6.38
C ALA A 155 -11.82 14.29 -5.05
N ARG A 156 -12.53 14.13 -3.94
CA ARG A 156 -11.99 14.39 -2.61
C ARG A 156 -10.74 13.53 -2.30
N CYS A 157 -10.72 12.31 -2.81
CA CYS A 157 -9.58 11.38 -2.71
C CYS A 157 -8.56 11.53 -3.86
N LEU A 158 -8.84 12.39 -4.85
CA LEU A 158 -8.01 12.72 -6.01
C LEU A 158 -8.00 14.23 -6.19
N PRO A 159 -7.42 15.00 -5.24
CA PRO A 159 -7.51 16.46 -5.26
C PRO A 159 -6.64 17.11 -6.35
N ASP A 160 -5.60 16.40 -6.80
CA ASP A 160 -4.59 16.94 -7.69
C ASP A 160 -5.00 16.80 -9.17
N PRO A 161 -4.62 17.77 -10.01
CA PRO A 161 -4.72 17.65 -11.45
C PRO A 161 -3.90 16.45 -11.96
N TRP A 162 -4.35 15.83 -13.04
CA TRP A 162 -3.71 14.64 -13.62
C TRP A 162 -2.22 14.79 -13.94
N TYR A 163 -1.75 16.01 -14.17
CA TYR A 163 -0.34 16.33 -14.50
C TYR A 163 0.54 16.62 -13.27
N SER A 164 -0.02 16.70 -12.07
CA SER A 164 0.73 16.98 -10.82
C SER A 164 0.42 15.99 -9.70
N THR A 165 -0.39 14.97 -9.97
CA THR A 165 -0.69 13.92 -8.98
C THR A 165 0.52 13.02 -8.73
N ALA A 166 0.75 12.63 -7.48
CA ALA A 166 1.71 11.61 -7.11
C ALA A 166 1.29 10.20 -7.59
N ASN A 167 -0.02 10.00 -7.83
CA ASN A 167 -0.56 8.69 -8.23
C ASN A 167 -0.31 8.43 -9.72
N ILE A 168 0.79 7.78 -10.05
CA ILE A 168 1.20 7.44 -11.41
C ILE A 168 0.55 6.16 -11.95
N HIS A 169 0.05 5.30 -11.07
CA HIS A 169 -0.63 4.04 -11.40
C HIS A 169 -2.07 4.03 -10.87
N PRO A 170 -3.02 4.75 -11.53
CA PRO A 170 -4.43 4.65 -11.17
C PRO A 170 -4.93 3.22 -11.39
N CYS A 171 -5.55 2.63 -10.39
CA CYS A 171 -6.10 1.28 -10.46
C CYS A 171 -7.49 1.19 -9.84
N THR A 172 -8.18 0.12 -10.16
CA THR A 172 -9.47 -0.25 -9.57
C THR A 172 -9.27 -1.36 -8.53
N LEU A 173 -10.32 -1.69 -7.77
CA LEU A 173 -10.27 -2.84 -6.86
C LEU A 173 -9.99 -4.14 -7.62
N GLU A 174 -10.58 -4.29 -8.79
CA GLU A 174 -10.46 -5.48 -9.63
C GLU A 174 -9.05 -5.63 -10.21
N ASP A 175 -8.41 -4.53 -10.65
CA ASP A 175 -7.02 -4.52 -11.12
C ASP A 175 -6.07 -4.94 -10.01
N PHE A 176 -6.29 -4.45 -8.78
CA PHE A 176 -5.45 -4.82 -7.64
C PHE A 176 -5.63 -6.29 -7.23
N GLU A 177 -6.86 -6.81 -7.23
CA GLU A 177 -7.13 -8.24 -6.98
C GLU A 177 -6.48 -9.13 -8.07
N HIS A 178 -6.49 -8.67 -9.32
CA HIS A 178 -5.82 -9.36 -10.42
C HIS A 178 -4.31 -9.41 -10.22
N LEU A 179 -3.68 -8.29 -9.89
CA LEU A 179 -2.25 -8.22 -9.57
C LEU A 179 -1.90 -9.15 -8.39
N CYS A 180 -2.70 -9.17 -7.33
CA CYS A 180 -2.49 -10.11 -6.22
C CYS A 180 -2.53 -11.57 -6.68
N THR A 181 -3.43 -11.89 -7.61
CA THR A 181 -3.55 -13.24 -8.18
C THR A 181 -2.34 -13.61 -9.02
N GLU A 182 -1.86 -12.70 -9.88
CA GLU A 182 -0.66 -12.89 -10.69
C GLU A 182 0.60 -13.11 -9.85
N LEU A 183 0.73 -12.38 -8.74
CA LEU A 183 1.83 -12.53 -7.78
C LEU A 183 1.66 -13.73 -6.82
N GLY A 184 0.55 -14.46 -6.94
CA GLY A 184 0.23 -15.59 -6.04
C GLY A 184 0.04 -15.17 -4.59
N LEU A 185 -0.36 -13.92 -4.33
CA LEU A 185 -0.63 -13.39 -3.00
C LEU A 185 -2.03 -13.77 -2.53
N ARG A 186 -2.16 -13.99 -1.23
CA ARG A 186 -3.44 -14.29 -0.63
C ARG A 186 -4.06 -13.03 -0.03
N ILE A 187 -5.27 -12.72 -0.43
CA ILE A 187 -6.08 -11.67 0.18
C ILE A 187 -6.79 -12.28 1.40
N GLU A 188 -6.35 -11.92 2.60
CA GLU A 188 -6.91 -12.38 3.86
C GLU A 188 -8.18 -11.62 4.22
N GLN A 189 -8.18 -10.32 3.94
CA GLN A 189 -9.33 -9.45 4.20
C GLN A 189 -9.40 -8.33 3.17
N ARG A 190 -10.61 -7.97 2.77
CA ARG A 190 -10.95 -6.81 1.96
C ARG A 190 -11.96 -5.96 2.71
N SER A 191 -11.68 -4.68 2.85
CA SER A 191 -12.56 -3.70 3.48
C SER A 191 -12.72 -2.52 2.56
N CYS A 192 -13.95 -2.29 2.10
CA CYS A 192 -14.29 -1.21 1.20
C CYS A 192 -14.87 -0.03 1.98
N LEU A 193 -14.46 1.19 1.63
CA LEU A 193 -14.90 2.42 2.25
C LEU A 193 -15.67 3.27 1.23
N SER A 194 -16.84 3.76 1.64
CA SER A 194 -17.61 4.73 0.88
C SER A 194 -17.03 6.14 1.02
N ALA A 195 -17.60 7.10 0.29
CA ALA A 195 -17.12 8.49 0.26
C ALA A 195 -17.17 9.22 1.62
N ASP A 196 -18.04 8.79 2.52
CA ASP A 196 -18.11 9.24 3.91
C ASP A 196 -17.17 8.48 4.84
N GLY A 197 -16.42 7.47 4.27
CA GLY A 197 -15.46 6.60 4.93
C GLY A 197 -16.10 5.55 5.84
N THR A 198 -17.40 5.37 5.76
CA THR A 198 -18.04 4.24 6.41
C THR A 198 -17.73 2.95 5.64
N PRO A 199 -17.53 1.81 6.35
CA PRO A 199 -17.39 0.54 5.69
C PRO A 199 -18.61 0.26 4.81
N SER A 200 -18.38 -0.06 3.53
CA SER A 200 -19.44 -0.44 2.61
C SER A 200 -20.10 -1.72 3.11
N ARG A 201 -21.41 -1.68 3.37
CA ARG A 201 -22.20 -2.85 3.79
C ARG A 201 -22.72 -3.66 2.59
N LEU A 202 -22.40 -3.27 1.37
CA LEU A 202 -22.85 -3.92 0.14
C LEU A 202 -22.07 -5.21 -0.18
N ALA A 203 -21.51 -5.87 0.83
CA ALA A 203 -20.58 -7.00 0.78
C ALA A 203 -21.06 -8.25 0.02
N SER A 204 -22.08 -8.15 -0.82
CA SER A 204 -22.65 -9.30 -1.54
C SER A 204 -22.11 -9.46 -2.97
N SER A 205 -21.49 -8.43 -3.56
CA SER A 205 -21.03 -8.49 -4.95
C SER A 205 -19.75 -7.67 -5.16
N ARG A 206 -18.70 -8.33 -5.65
CA ARG A 206 -17.43 -7.68 -6.03
C ARG A 206 -17.65 -6.51 -6.97
N TRP A 207 -18.57 -6.65 -7.92
CA TRP A 207 -18.91 -5.60 -8.88
C TRP A 207 -19.53 -4.37 -8.20
N LEU A 208 -20.43 -4.55 -7.23
CA LEU A 208 -21.05 -3.47 -6.47
C LEU A 208 -20.00 -2.74 -5.61
N ASP A 209 -19.11 -3.48 -4.96
CA ASP A 209 -18.01 -2.88 -4.20
C ASP A 209 -17.10 -2.04 -5.10
N ASN A 210 -16.73 -2.56 -6.29
CA ASN A 210 -15.92 -1.81 -7.25
C ASN A 210 -16.62 -0.54 -7.76
N LEU A 211 -17.96 -0.57 -7.83
CA LEU A 211 -18.74 0.58 -8.28
C LEU A 211 -18.98 1.62 -7.19
N PHE A 212 -19.25 1.19 -5.95
CA PHE A 212 -19.72 2.10 -4.89
C PHE A 212 -18.66 2.47 -3.85
N SER A 213 -17.51 1.83 -3.84
CA SER A 213 -16.43 2.15 -2.90
C SER A 213 -15.46 3.17 -3.48
N GLU A 214 -15.14 4.20 -2.71
CA GLU A 214 -14.17 5.23 -3.08
C GLU A 214 -12.75 4.82 -2.74
N GLN A 215 -12.59 4.05 -1.65
CA GLN A 215 -11.31 3.54 -1.18
C GLN A 215 -11.44 2.09 -0.73
N ALA A 216 -10.32 1.37 -0.67
CA ALA A 216 -10.28 0.05 -0.08
C ALA A 216 -9.02 -0.16 0.75
N VAL A 217 -9.13 -1.08 1.70
CA VAL A 217 -8.03 -1.58 2.52
C VAL A 217 -7.99 -3.09 2.35
N PHE A 218 -6.83 -3.60 1.94
CA PHE A 218 -6.56 -5.03 1.76
C PHE A 218 -5.55 -5.50 2.80
N VAL A 219 -5.80 -6.67 3.39
CA VAL A 219 -4.81 -7.40 4.17
C VAL A 219 -4.33 -8.57 3.33
N LEU A 220 -3.04 -8.62 3.11
CA LEU A 220 -2.37 -9.60 2.25
C LEU A 220 -1.45 -10.51 3.07
N SER A 221 -1.29 -11.74 2.62
CA SER A 221 -0.27 -12.66 3.12
C SER A 221 0.36 -13.46 1.99
N ARG A 222 1.52 -14.05 2.26
CA ARG A 222 2.05 -15.10 1.37
C ARG A 222 1.29 -16.40 1.58
N PRO A 223 1.07 -17.19 0.52
CA PRO A 223 0.64 -18.56 0.69
C PRO A 223 1.66 -19.30 1.57
N ALA A 224 1.16 -20.15 2.48
CA ALA A 224 2.03 -20.94 3.33
C ALA A 224 3.02 -21.71 2.46
N ARG A 225 4.34 -21.50 2.66
CA ARG A 225 5.39 -22.26 1.96
C ARG A 225 5.13 -23.74 2.19
N ARG A 226 4.97 -24.50 1.12
CA ARG A 226 4.89 -25.97 1.21
C ARG A 226 6.13 -26.50 1.91
N PRO A 227 6.03 -27.53 2.79
CA PRO A 227 7.17 -28.06 3.54
C PRO A 227 8.36 -28.50 2.68
N ALA A 228 8.16 -28.74 1.38
CA ALA A 228 9.21 -29.12 0.42
C ALA A 228 10.21 -27.99 0.12
N ASP A 229 9.80 -26.72 0.19
CA ASP A 229 10.66 -25.58 -0.14
C ASP A 229 11.67 -25.21 0.97
N ARG A 230 11.52 -25.77 2.17
CA ARG A 230 12.48 -25.53 3.27
C ARG A 230 13.85 -26.20 3.06
N ARG A 231 13.96 -27.16 2.12
CA ARG A 231 15.22 -27.86 1.84
C ARG A 231 16.07 -27.21 0.74
N SER A 232 15.49 -26.34 -0.10
CA SER A 232 16.21 -25.66 -1.20
C SER A 232 16.76 -24.27 -0.83
N GLY A 233 16.44 -23.72 0.34
CA GLY A 233 16.90 -22.41 0.81
C GLY A 233 18.38 -22.33 1.19
N ARG A 234 19.20 -23.36 0.88
CA ARG A 234 20.66 -23.36 1.10
C ARG A 234 21.49 -23.42 -0.18
N ALA A 235 20.88 -23.15 -1.32
CA ALA A 235 21.58 -23.14 -2.60
C ALA A 235 21.58 -21.72 -3.20
N ALA A 236 22.74 -21.07 -3.07
CA ALA A 236 23.33 -20.07 -3.97
C ALA A 236 22.39 -18.97 -4.51
N ALA A 237 22.57 -17.76 -4.01
CA ALA A 237 22.29 -16.54 -4.76
C ALA A 237 22.88 -16.68 -6.19
N ARG A 238 22.05 -16.90 -7.19
CA ARG A 238 22.48 -16.77 -8.59
C ARG A 238 22.86 -15.31 -8.80
N PRO A 239 24.08 -15.00 -9.28
CA PRO A 239 24.42 -13.64 -9.61
C PRO A 239 23.44 -13.13 -10.68
N ALA A 240 22.94 -11.93 -10.49
CA ALA A 240 22.07 -11.25 -11.42
C ALA A 240 22.74 -11.25 -12.83
N ARG A 241 22.01 -11.71 -13.83
CA ARG A 241 22.43 -11.64 -15.23
C ARG A 241 22.65 -10.16 -15.57
N PRO A 242 23.85 -9.75 -16.04
CA PRO A 242 24.09 -8.37 -16.39
C PRO A 242 23.10 -7.93 -17.48
N LEU A 243 22.51 -6.76 -17.29
CA LEU A 243 21.66 -6.12 -18.29
C LEU A 243 22.47 -5.92 -19.56
N PRO A 244 21.89 -6.11 -20.76
CA PRO A 244 22.57 -5.78 -22.02
C PRO A 244 22.92 -4.30 -22.01
N ALA A 245 24.17 -4.00 -22.43
CA ALA A 245 24.67 -2.63 -22.53
C ALA A 245 23.71 -1.79 -23.41
N PRO A 246 23.49 -0.49 -23.07
CA PRO A 246 22.70 0.39 -23.91
C PRO A 246 23.33 0.48 -25.30
N ALA A 247 22.50 0.39 -26.37
CA ALA A 247 22.90 0.55 -27.72
C ALA A 247 23.62 1.91 -27.91
N ALA A 248 24.76 1.90 -28.59
CA ALA A 248 25.51 3.11 -28.91
C ALA A 248 24.61 4.09 -29.71
N PRO A 249 24.70 5.40 -29.41
CA PRO A 249 23.94 6.40 -30.15
C PRO A 249 24.37 6.40 -31.65
N PRO A 250 23.45 6.66 -32.59
CA PRO A 250 23.75 6.69 -34.00
C PRO A 250 24.75 7.80 -34.28
N HIS A 251 25.79 7.47 -35.10
CA HIS A 251 26.78 8.41 -35.57
C HIS A 251 26.11 9.59 -36.29
N ARG A 252 26.35 10.80 -35.81
CA ARG A 252 26.04 12.02 -36.56
C ARG A 252 27.00 12.10 -37.73
N PRO A 253 26.54 12.29 -38.98
CA PRO A 253 27.41 12.59 -40.11
C PRO A 253 28.09 13.95 -39.86
N ALA A 254 29.36 14.02 -40.26
CA ALA A 254 30.15 15.25 -40.21
C ALA A 254 29.54 16.31 -41.16
N PRO A 255 29.65 17.62 -40.81
CA PRO A 255 29.22 18.69 -41.70
C PRO A 255 30.16 18.73 -42.92
N ASP A 256 29.56 18.87 -44.13
CA ASP A 256 30.24 19.09 -45.39
C ASP A 256 31.05 20.41 -45.36
N PRO A 257 32.29 20.42 -45.89
CA PRO A 257 33.06 21.64 -46.02
C PRO A 257 32.65 22.37 -47.31
N SER A 258 32.10 23.55 -47.18
CA SER A 258 32.00 24.57 -48.23
C SER A 258 32.27 25.93 -47.65
#